data_b2e0d9fb920dcd9aeafa3d7e3c205353
#
_entry.id   b2e0d9fb920dcd9aeafa3d7e3c205353
#
_cell.length_a   1.000
_cell.length_b   1.000
_cell.length_c   1.000
_cell.angle_alpha   90.00
_cell.angle_beta   90.00
_cell.angle_gamma   90.00
#
_symmetry.space_group_name_H-M   'P 1'
#
loop_
_entity.id
_entity.type
_entity.pdbx_description
1 polymer ?
#
loop_
_entity_poly.entity_id
_entity_poly.type
_entity_poly.pdbx_seq_one_letter_code
_entity_poly.pdbx_strand_id
1 'polypeptide(L)'
;ALKCETDFVAQNADFVKLTQDILDAAVANKCKTLEEVLALPMGDATVAQAVTDRTGITGEKMELDGYMVLEGATIAAYNHMNRNGLCTMVAFNKKVDEQLAKQVAMQVAAMSPIAVDEDGVSEEVKQKEIEVAVEKTKVEQVQKAVEAALKKANINPAHVDSEDHMESNMAKGWITAEDVAKAK
;
A
#
# COMPACT_ATOMS: atom_id res chain seq x y z
N ALA A 1 6.49 -7.84 -12.11
CA ALA A 1 7.05 -7.75 -10.75
C ALA A 1 7.62 -9.11 -10.36
N LEU A 2 8.92 -9.17 -10.05
CA LEU A 2 9.58 -10.33 -9.47
C LEU A 2 9.55 -10.15 -7.95
N LYS A 3 8.99 -11.12 -7.22
CA LYS A 3 8.84 -11.12 -5.77
C LYS A 3 9.86 -12.06 -5.12
N CYS A 4 10.28 -11.73 -3.90
CA CYS A 4 11.07 -12.55 -2.98
C CYS A 4 10.56 -12.35 -1.56
N GLU A 5 11.11 -13.08 -0.57
CA GLU A 5 10.60 -13.05 0.81
C GLU A 5 11.23 -11.95 1.66
N THR A 6 12.49 -11.58 1.39
CA THR A 6 13.20 -10.59 2.21
C THR A 6 13.73 -9.40 1.43
N ASP A 7 13.88 -8.28 2.13
CA ASP A 7 14.51 -7.06 1.60
C ASP A 7 15.98 -7.28 1.23
N PHE A 8 16.65 -8.21 1.88
CA PHE A 8 18.05 -8.55 1.56
C PHE A 8 18.18 -9.12 0.16
N VAL A 9 17.31 -10.05 -0.21
CA VAL A 9 17.27 -10.61 -1.56
C VAL A 9 16.79 -9.57 -2.56
N ALA A 10 15.79 -8.77 -2.24
CA ALA A 10 15.30 -7.71 -3.13
C ALA A 10 16.38 -6.69 -3.51
N GLN A 11 17.39 -6.48 -2.65
CA GLN A 11 18.52 -5.58 -2.89
C GLN A 11 19.77 -6.29 -3.42
N ASN A 12 19.75 -7.62 -3.51
CA ASN A 12 20.84 -8.40 -4.04
C ASN A 12 21.09 -8.07 -5.52
N ALA A 13 22.34 -7.82 -5.88
CA ALA A 13 22.71 -7.41 -7.25
C ALA A 13 22.28 -8.43 -8.32
N ASP A 14 22.39 -9.73 -8.01
CA ASP A 14 21.99 -10.77 -8.96
C ASP A 14 20.48 -10.87 -9.11
N PHE A 15 19.70 -10.63 -8.02
CA PHE A 15 18.24 -10.57 -8.09
C PHE A 15 17.77 -9.38 -8.92
N VAL A 16 18.37 -8.21 -8.69
CA VAL A 16 18.08 -7.00 -9.47
C VAL A 16 18.46 -7.21 -10.94
N LYS A 17 19.63 -7.84 -11.19
CA LYS A 17 20.06 -8.17 -12.54
C LYS A 17 19.11 -9.14 -13.24
N LEU A 18 18.69 -10.22 -12.58
CA LEU A 18 17.71 -11.15 -13.13
C LEU A 18 16.40 -10.45 -13.48
N THR A 19 15.91 -9.56 -12.62
CA THR A 19 14.71 -8.76 -12.86
C THR A 19 14.85 -7.90 -14.10
N GLN A 20 16.03 -7.26 -14.26
CA GLN A 20 16.33 -6.42 -15.44
C GLN A 20 16.43 -7.27 -16.72
N ASP A 21 17.15 -8.38 -16.66
CA ASP A 21 17.30 -9.29 -17.82
C ASP A 21 15.94 -9.83 -18.30
N ILE A 22 15.03 -10.15 -17.36
CA ILE A 22 13.64 -10.55 -17.68
C ILE A 22 12.88 -9.40 -18.36
N LEU A 23 12.99 -8.18 -17.82
CA LEU A 23 12.34 -7.01 -18.40
C LEU A 23 12.86 -6.72 -19.81
N ASP A 24 14.16 -6.74 -20.00
CA ASP A 24 14.80 -6.47 -21.30
C ASP A 24 14.39 -7.52 -22.36
N ALA A 25 14.32 -8.80 -21.95
CA ALA A 25 13.82 -9.87 -22.81
C ALA A 25 12.35 -9.67 -23.17
N ALA A 26 11.50 -9.29 -22.21
CA ALA A 26 10.08 -9.03 -22.43
C ALA A 26 9.85 -7.85 -23.38
N VAL A 27 10.61 -6.77 -23.21
CA VAL A 27 10.55 -5.57 -24.09
C VAL A 27 11.03 -5.90 -25.50
N ALA A 28 12.14 -6.62 -25.64
CA ALA A 28 12.71 -7.01 -26.94
C ALA A 28 11.72 -7.89 -27.74
N ASN A 29 10.99 -8.77 -27.07
CA ASN A 29 9.99 -9.65 -27.68
C ASN A 29 8.58 -9.04 -27.72
N LYS A 30 8.40 -7.81 -27.24
CA LYS A 30 7.11 -7.10 -27.21
C LYS A 30 6.00 -7.89 -26.54
N CYS A 31 6.33 -8.60 -25.47
CA CYS A 31 5.36 -9.37 -24.69
C CYS A 31 4.25 -8.47 -24.15
N LYS A 32 3.03 -9.01 -24.09
CA LYS A 32 1.86 -8.30 -23.55
C LYS A 32 1.29 -8.98 -22.31
N THR A 33 1.56 -10.26 -22.13
CA THR A 33 1.06 -11.03 -21.00
C THR A 33 2.17 -11.64 -20.16
N LEU A 34 1.85 -12.01 -18.94
CA LEU A 34 2.78 -12.67 -18.03
C LEU A 34 3.22 -14.05 -18.57
N GLU A 35 2.30 -14.79 -19.17
CA GLU A 35 2.53 -16.11 -19.74
C GLU A 35 3.56 -16.04 -20.86
N GLU A 36 3.47 -15.03 -21.72
CA GLU A 36 4.45 -14.80 -22.79
C GLU A 36 5.84 -14.55 -22.19
N VAL A 37 5.93 -13.75 -21.12
CA VAL A 37 7.21 -13.47 -20.45
C VAL A 37 7.80 -14.72 -19.82
N LEU A 38 7.00 -15.51 -19.11
CA LEU A 38 7.45 -16.77 -18.47
C LEU A 38 7.99 -17.79 -19.47
N ALA A 39 7.44 -17.81 -20.69
CA ALA A 39 7.85 -18.72 -21.75
C ALA A 39 9.10 -18.26 -22.53
N LEU A 40 9.57 -17.01 -22.34
CA LEU A 40 10.74 -16.50 -23.06
C LEU A 40 12.00 -17.33 -22.76
N PRO A 41 12.84 -17.54 -23.77
CA PRO A 41 14.15 -18.16 -23.57
C PRO A 41 15.07 -17.22 -22.78
N MET A 42 15.77 -17.81 -21.79
CA MET A 42 16.78 -17.14 -20.99
C MET A 42 17.98 -18.07 -20.79
N GLY A 43 19.03 -17.89 -21.57
CA GLY A 43 20.14 -18.85 -21.63
C GLY A 43 19.68 -20.20 -22.18
N ASP A 44 19.97 -21.28 -21.45
CA ASP A 44 19.61 -22.66 -21.83
C ASP A 44 18.21 -23.06 -21.32
N ALA A 45 17.50 -22.15 -20.67
CA ALA A 45 16.22 -22.41 -20.03
C ALA A 45 15.16 -21.38 -20.43
N THR A 46 14.03 -21.37 -19.74
CA THR A 46 13.00 -20.30 -19.83
C THR A 46 13.11 -19.36 -18.66
N VAL A 47 12.46 -18.18 -18.76
CA VAL A 47 12.32 -17.23 -17.65
C VAL A 47 11.71 -17.92 -16.42
N ALA A 48 10.68 -18.74 -16.59
CA ALA A 48 10.06 -19.48 -15.49
C ALA A 48 11.07 -20.39 -14.78
N GLN A 49 11.92 -21.10 -15.53
CA GLN A 49 12.94 -21.96 -14.97
C GLN A 49 14.04 -21.15 -14.28
N ALA A 50 14.49 -20.04 -14.87
CA ALA A 50 15.50 -19.18 -14.27
C ALA A 50 15.06 -18.59 -12.91
N VAL A 51 13.78 -18.25 -12.77
CA VAL A 51 13.20 -17.82 -11.48
C VAL A 51 13.19 -18.97 -10.46
N THR A 52 12.82 -20.18 -10.89
CA THR A 52 12.84 -21.38 -10.04
C THR A 52 14.26 -21.74 -9.59
N ASP A 53 15.22 -21.70 -10.49
CA ASP A 53 16.62 -21.99 -10.19
C ASP A 53 17.19 -20.98 -9.19
N ARG A 54 16.79 -19.71 -9.32
CA ARG A 54 17.20 -18.67 -8.37
C ARG A 54 16.64 -18.91 -6.96
N THR A 55 15.39 -19.41 -6.85
CA THR A 55 14.82 -19.88 -5.57
C THR A 55 15.71 -20.95 -4.94
N GLY A 56 16.20 -21.92 -5.72
CA GLY A 56 17.12 -22.96 -5.23
C GLY A 56 18.46 -22.43 -4.73
N ILE A 57 19.00 -21.36 -5.37
CA ILE A 57 20.27 -20.75 -4.98
C ILE A 57 20.17 -19.94 -3.70
N THR A 58 19.07 -19.18 -3.54
CA THR A 58 18.90 -18.25 -2.40
C THR A 58 18.23 -18.91 -1.21
N GLY A 59 17.49 -20.01 -1.43
CA GLY A 59 16.63 -20.63 -0.41
C GLY A 59 15.34 -19.87 -0.12
N GLU A 60 15.09 -18.73 -0.81
CA GLU A 60 13.86 -17.95 -0.68
C GLU A 60 12.94 -18.20 -1.87
N LYS A 61 11.64 -18.32 -1.61
CA LYS A 61 10.63 -18.41 -2.67
C LYS A 61 10.66 -17.15 -3.53
N MET A 62 10.79 -17.35 -4.84
CA MET A 62 10.68 -16.28 -5.83
C MET A 62 9.53 -16.56 -6.79
N GLU A 63 8.86 -15.51 -7.22
CA GLU A 63 7.72 -15.61 -8.11
C GLU A 63 7.66 -14.40 -9.04
N LEU A 64 7.59 -14.63 -10.34
CA LEU A 64 7.21 -13.60 -11.29
C LEU A 64 5.68 -13.46 -11.27
N ASP A 65 5.18 -12.52 -10.48
CA ASP A 65 3.77 -12.39 -10.09
C ASP A 65 2.97 -11.51 -11.04
N GLY A 66 3.63 -10.63 -11.77
CA GLY A 66 2.91 -9.74 -12.68
C GLY A 66 3.80 -9.11 -13.74
N TYR A 67 3.18 -8.89 -14.88
CA TYR A 67 3.73 -8.11 -15.98
C TYR A 67 2.65 -7.17 -16.50
N MET A 68 2.98 -5.91 -16.68
CA MET A 68 2.04 -4.90 -17.16
C MET A 68 2.73 -3.95 -18.11
N VAL A 69 2.05 -3.59 -19.17
CA VAL A 69 2.49 -2.58 -20.14
C VAL A 69 1.55 -1.39 -20.04
N LEU A 70 2.11 -0.20 -19.87
CA LEU A 70 1.37 1.06 -19.91
C LEU A 70 1.75 1.85 -21.16
N GLU A 71 0.76 2.36 -21.85
CA GLU A 71 0.92 3.23 -23.00
C GLU A 71 0.28 4.60 -22.73
N GLY A 72 0.96 5.68 -23.15
CA GLY A 72 0.46 7.04 -22.94
C GLY A 72 1.34 8.08 -23.57
N ALA A 73 0.85 9.32 -23.65
CA ALA A 73 1.58 10.46 -24.19
C ALA A 73 2.74 10.90 -23.27
N THR A 74 2.63 10.62 -21.98
CA THR A 74 3.69 10.76 -20.96
C THR A 74 3.57 9.58 -20.02
N ILE A 75 4.69 8.97 -19.65
CA ILE A 75 4.74 7.90 -18.65
C ILE A 75 5.72 8.32 -17.56
N ALA A 76 5.30 8.22 -16.31
CA ALA A 76 6.16 8.44 -15.16
C ALA A 76 6.25 7.17 -14.33
N ALA A 77 7.45 6.86 -13.86
CA ALA A 77 7.73 5.79 -12.91
C ALA A 77 8.32 6.38 -11.63
N TYR A 78 7.95 5.82 -10.51
CA TYR A 78 8.49 6.16 -9.20
C TYR A 78 8.86 4.90 -8.44
N ASN A 79 10.09 4.83 -7.95
CA ASN A 79 10.60 3.78 -7.08
C ASN A 79 10.83 4.38 -5.69
N HIS A 80 10.06 3.93 -4.71
CA HIS A 80 10.10 4.49 -3.36
C HIS A 80 11.42 4.15 -2.66
N MET A 81 12.15 5.21 -2.25
CA MET A 81 13.46 5.12 -1.59
C MET A 81 14.51 4.30 -2.37
N ASN A 82 14.31 4.04 -3.65
CA ASN A 82 15.15 3.17 -4.48
C ASN A 82 15.37 1.74 -3.90
N ARG A 83 14.38 1.24 -3.14
CA ARG A 83 14.48 -0.08 -2.49
C ARG A 83 13.77 -1.20 -3.25
N ASN A 84 13.17 -0.89 -4.39
CA ASN A 84 12.44 -1.83 -5.26
C ASN A 84 11.23 -2.55 -4.60
N GLY A 85 10.90 -2.21 -3.35
CA GLY A 85 9.76 -2.79 -2.64
C GLY A 85 8.41 -2.16 -3.01
N LEU A 86 8.42 -0.90 -3.46
CA LEU A 86 7.23 -0.18 -3.91
C LEU A 86 7.58 0.65 -5.14
N CYS A 87 7.01 0.25 -6.27
CA CYS A 87 7.14 0.96 -7.53
C CYS A 87 5.77 1.30 -8.10
N THR A 88 5.61 2.50 -8.64
CA THR A 88 4.38 2.92 -9.31
C THR A 88 4.70 3.42 -10.70
N MET A 89 3.78 3.19 -11.63
CA MET A 89 3.81 3.77 -12.97
C MET A 89 2.48 4.44 -13.27
N VAL A 90 2.56 5.62 -13.88
CA VAL A 90 1.38 6.39 -14.29
C VAL A 90 1.51 6.77 -15.76
N ALA A 91 0.50 6.47 -16.56
CA ALA A 91 0.39 6.87 -17.94
C ALA A 91 -0.62 8.02 -18.08
N PHE A 92 -0.25 9.06 -18.79
CA PHE A 92 -1.09 10.22 -19.08
C PHE A 92 -1.54 10.19 -20.53
N ASN A 93 -2.78 10.56 -20.78
CA ASN A 93 -3.36 10.67 -22.12
C ASN A 93 -2.90 11.94 -22.88
N LYS A 94 -2.21 12.87 -22.21
CA LYS A 94 -1.67 14.10 -22.76
C LYS A 94 -0.22 14.28 -22.35
N LYS A 95 0.49 15.17 -23.04
CA LYS A 95 1.81 15.60 -22.60
C LYS A 95 1.70 16.37 -21.30
N VAL A 96 2.46 15.92 -20.31
CA VAL A 96 2.59 16.50 -18.97
C VAL A 96 4.08 16.77 -18.71
N ASP A 97 4.37 17.82 -17.95
CA ASP A 97 5.71 18.11 -17.48
C ASP A 97 6.27 16.91 -16.69
N GLU A 98 7.52 16.56 -16.93
CA GLU A 98 8.14 15.36 -16.35
C GLU A 98 8.18 15.40 -14.83
N GLN A 99 8.46 16.57 -14.26
CA GLN A 99 8.52 16.73 -12.81
C GLN A 99 7.12 16.58 -12.18
N LEU A 100 6.10 17.15 -12.81
CA LEU A 100 4.71 17.00 -12.37
C LEU A 100 4.26 15.54 -12.49
N ALA A 101 4.56 14.89 -13.61
CA ALA A 101 4.23 13.48 -13.83
C ALA A 101 4.85 12.57 -12.75
N LYS A 102 6.11 12.83 -12.36
CA LYS A 102 6.78 12.12 -11.28
C LYS A 102 6.15 12.39 -9.91
N GLN A 103 5.71 13.62 -9.64
CA GLN A 103 5.00 13.95 -8.40
C GLN A 103 3.67 13.19 -8.30
N VAL A 104 2.93 13.06 -9.40
CA VAL A 104 1.70 12.24 -9.44
C VAL A 104 2.02 10.77 -9.17
N ALA A 105 3.05 10.20 -9.80
CA ALA A 105 3.46 8.81 -9.52
C ALA A 105 3.85 8.61 -8.04
N MET A 106 4.51 9.59 -7.43
CA MET A 106 4.84 9.59 -6.00
C MET A 106 3.57 9.65 -5.13
N GLN A 107 2.58 10.46 -5.51
CA GLN A 107 1.30 10.54 -4.81
C GLN A 107 0.52 9.23 -4.90
N VAL A 108 0.54 8.57 -6.06
CA VAL A 108 -0.06 7.23 -6.23
C VAL A 108 0.61 6.21 -5.29
N ALA A 109 1.94 6.26 -5.15
CA ALA A 109 2.65 5.39 -4.20
C ALA A 109 2.23 5.65 -2.74
N ALA A 110 2.04 6.92 -2.37
CA ALA A 110 1.69 7.30 -1.01
C ALA A 110 0.24 6.97 -0.64
N MET A 111 -0.69 7.16 -1.57
CA MET A 111 -2.12 7.06 -1.31
C MET A 111 -2.72 5.69 -1.68
N SER A 112 -1.99 4.88 -2.47
CA SER A 112 -2.44 3.56 -2.94
C SER A 112 -3.90 3.56 -3.45
N PRO A 113 -4.25 4.44 -4.41
CA PRO A 113 -5.62 4.55 -4.89
C PRO A 113 -6.08 3.24 -5.52
N ILE A 114 -7.34 2.88 -5.31
CA ILE A 114 -7.94 1.65 -5.84
C ILE A 114 -8.45 1.80 -7.26
N ALA A 115 -8.66 3.04 -7.73
CA ALA A 115 -9.11 3.35 -9.08
C ALA A 115 -8.59 4.72 -9.52
N VAL A 116 -8.70 5.01 -10.83
CA VAL A 116 -8.32 6.29 -11.43
C VAL A 116 -9.38 7.36 -11.16
N ASP A 117 -10.65 6.96 -11.12
CA ASP A 117 -11.81 7.82 -10.91
C ASP A 117 -12.90 7.08 -10.12
N GLU A 118 -13.99 7.78 -9.83
CA GLU A 118 -15.11 7.26 -9.08
C GLU A 118 -15.84 6.11 -9.79
N ASP A 119 -15.87 6.12 -11.11
CA ASP A 119 -16.53 5.09 -11.91
C ASP A 119 -15.83 3.74 -11.81
N GLY A 120 -14.51 3.76 -11.53
CA GLY A 120 -13.71 2.56 -11.30
C GLY A 120 -13.86 1.95 -9.91
N VAL A 121 -14.62 2.59 -9.00
CA VAL A 121 -14.84 2.12 -7.62
C VAL A 121 -16.20 1.44 -7.51
N SER A 122 -16.22 0.17 -7.06
CA SER A 122 -17.49 -0.54 -6.86
C SER A 122 -18.31 0.08 -5.74
N GLU A 123 -19.65 0.01 -5.84
CA GLU A 123 -20.56 0.53 -4.81
C GLU A 123 -20.35 -0.14 -3.45
N GLU A 124 -19.96 -1.41 -3.43
CA GLU A 124 -19.64 -2.12 -2.19
C GLU A 124 -18.44 -1.49 -1.46
N VAL A 125 -17.39 -1.13 -2.22
CA VAL A 125 -16.20 -0.45 -1.66
C VAL A 125 -16.55 0.96 -1.19
N LYS A 126 -17.34 1.72 -1.96
CA LYS A 126 -17.81 3.05 -1.57
C LYS A 126 -18.61 2.97 -0.26
N GLN A 127 -19.53 2.03 -0.15
CA GLN A 127 -20.35 1.85 1.05
C GLN A 127 -19.49 1.51 2.27
N LYS A 128 -18.52 0.62 2.12
CA LYS A 128 -17.58 0.26 3.19
C LYS A 128 -16.75 1.45 3.68
N GLU A 129 -16.24 2.26 2.76
CA GLU A 129 -15.48 3.47 3.12
C GLU A 129 -16.35 4.52 3.84
N ILE A 130 -17.63 4.65 3.44
CA ILE A 130 -18.59 5.51 4.14
C ILE A 130 -18.83 5.00 5.56
N GLU A 131 -19.04 3.70 5.75
CA GLU A 131 -19.22 3.09 7.07
C GLU A 131 -18.02 3.35 7.99
N VAL A 132 -16.80 3.12 7.47
CA VAL A 132 -15.55 3.39 8.20
C VAL A 132 -15.42 4.87 8.56
N ALA A 133 -15.74 5.79 7.64
CA ALA A 133 -15.69 7.21 7.89
C ALA A 133 -16.69 7.66 8.95
N VAL A 134 -17.91 7.11 8.93
CA VAL A 134 -18.97 7.37 9.93
C VAL A 134 -18.52 6.87 11.31
N GLU A 135 -17.95 5.67 11.38
CA GLU A 135 -17.49 5.10 12.65
C GLU A 135 -16.32 5.90 13.24
N LYS A 136 -15.36 6.29 12.40
CA LYS A 136 -14.25 7.17 12.80
C LYS A 136 -14.74 8.50 13.36
N THR A 137 -15.72 9.11 12.71
CA THR A 137 -16.32 10.38 13.16
C THR A 137 -17.02 10.22 14.51
N LYS A 138 -17.72 9.10 14.73
CA LYS A 138 -18.34 8.80 16.03
C LYS A 138 -17.30 8.68 17.15
N VAL A 139 -16.22 7.96 16.91
CA VAL A 139 -15.13 7.80 17.87
C VAL A 139 -14.51 9.15 18.22
N GLU A 140 -14.21 9.99 17.21
CA GLU A 140 -13.65 11.34 17.45
C GLU A 140 -14.62 12.25 18.25
N GLN A 141 -15.92 12.15 18.01
CA GLN A 141 -16.93 12.89 18.75
C GLN A 141 -16.99 12.43 20.22
N VAL A 142 -16.94 11.12 20.45
CA VAL A 142 -16.90 10.55 21.81
C VAL A 142 -15.64 11.00 22.53
N GLN A 143 -14.48 10.92 21.91
CA GLN A 143 -13.22 11.39 22.51
C GLN A 143 -13.29 12.86 22.90
N LYS A 144 -13.76 13.73 22.01
CA LYS A 144 -13.92 15.17 22.31
C LYS A 144 -14.89 15.42 23.46
N ALA A 145 -15.98 14.63 23.53
CA ALA A 145 -16.95 14.74 24.62
C ALA A 145 -16.35 14.28 25.96
N VAL A 146 -15.57 13.20 25.95
CA VAL A 146 -14.85 12.70 27.14
C VAL A 146 -13.81 13.72 27.61
N GLU A 147 -13.01 14.28 26.71
CA GLU A 147 -12.04 15.33 27.05
C GLU A 147 -12.71 16.57 27.66
N ALA A 148 -13.85 16.98 27.08
CA ALA A 148 -14.62 18.10 27.61
C ALA A 148 -15.19 17.81 29.02
N ALA A 149 -15.66 16.57 29.27
CA ALA A 149 -16.15 16.14 30.57
C ALA A 149 -15.03 16.07 31.62
N LEU A 150 -13.87 15.52 31.26
CA LEU A 150 -12.68 15.49 32.11
C LEU A 150 -12.18 16.89 32.47
N LYS A 151 -12.19 17.80 31.52
CA LYS A 151 -11.81 19.20 31.72
C LYS A 151 -12.77 19.92 32.68
N LYS A 152 -14.09 19.64 32.57
CA LYS A 152 -15.09 20.14 33.50
C LYS A 152 -14.92 19.58 34.93
N ALA A 153 -14.51 18.34 35.03
CA ALA A 153 -14.24 17.66 36.32
C ALA A 153 -12.88 18.03 36.93
N ASN A 154 -12.08 18.88 36.26
CA ASN A 154 -10.69 19.23 36.63
C ASN A 154 -9.74 18.05 36.74
N ILE A 155 -9.99 17.00 35.91
CA ILE A 155 -9.17 15.79 35.81
C ILE A 155 -8.21 15.96 34.63
N ASN A 156 -6.91 15.67 34.83
CA ASN A 156 -5.92 15.76 33.76
C ASN A 156 -6.11 14.59 32.78
N PRO A 157 -6.36 14.84 31.48
CA PRO A 157 -6.53 13.79 30.48
C PRO A 157 -5.34 12.83 30.37
N ALA A 158 -4.12 13.30 30.62
CA ALA A 158 -2.90 12.48 30.59
C ALA A 158 -2.87 11.33 31.61
N HIS A 159 -3.83 11.27 32.53
CA HIS A 159 -3.94 10.20 33.53
C HIS A 159 -5.02 9.17 33.19
N VAL A 160 -5.62 9.25 32.00
CA VAL A 160 -6.76 8.42 31.58
C VAL A 160 -6.41 7.52 30.38
N ASP A 161 -5.14 7.47 29.99
CA ASP A 161 -4.66 6.91 28.71
C ASP A 161 -4.63 5.37 28.59
N SER A 162 -5.28 4.61 29.48
CA SER A 162 -5.44 3.15 29.29
C SER A 162 -6.86 2.69 29.60
N GLU A 163 -7.35 1.68 28.88
CA GLU A 163 -8.64 1.00 29.15
C GLU A 163 -8.74 0.59 30.61
N ASP A 164 -7.65 0.13 31.23
CA ASP A 164 -7.56 -0.21 32.66
C ASP A 164 -7.84 0.99 33.58
N HIS A 165 -7.49 2.21 33.18
CA HIS A 165 -7.78 3.42 33.96
C HIS A 165 -9.24 3.88 33.83
N MET A 166 -9.88 3.66 32.68
CA MET A 166 -11.30 3.96 32.52
C MET A 166 -12.18 3.07 33.36
N GLU A 167 -11.93 1.77 33.39
CA GLU A 167 -12.61 0.82 34.28
C GLU A 167 -12.37 1.13 35.76
N SER A 168 -11.14 1.48 36.12
CA SER A 168 -10.79 1.90 37.49
C SER A 168 -11.49 3.20 37.90
N ASN A 169 -11.66 4.16 37.01
CA ASN A 169 -12.33 5.42 37.31
C ASN A 169 -13.85 5.28 37.34
N MET A 170 -14.44 4.37 36.56
CA MET A 170 -15.84 3.98 36.69
C MET A 170 -16.09 3.24 38.00
N ALA A 171 -15.22 2.34 38.41
CA ALA A 171 -15.30 1.62 39.68
C ALA A 171 -15.15 2.56 40.91
N LYS A 172 -14.45 3.68 40.75
CA LYS A 172 -14.30 4.73 41.78
C LYS A 172 -15.44 5.76 41.80
N GLY A 173 -16.41 5.62 40.86
CA GLY A 173 -17.56 6.53 40.74
C GLY A 173 -17.21 7.94 40.24
N TRP A 174 -16.04 8.14 39.67
CA TRP A 174 -15.59 9.43 39.12
C TRP A 174 -16.15 9.69 37.71
N ILE A 175 -16.51 8.63 36.98
CA ILE A 175 -17.22 8.68 35.71
C ILE A 175 -18.39 7.72 35.83
N THR A 176 -19.60 8.18 35.57
CA THR A 176 -20.80 7.34 35.59
C THR A 176 -21.20 6.90 34.18
N ALA A 177 -21.91 5.77 34.10
CA ALA A 177 -22.50 5.31 32.84
C ALA A 177 -23.44 6.37 32.23
N GLU A 178 -23.99 7.25 33.07
CA GLU A 178 -24.85 8.38 32.66
C GLU A 178 -24.06 9.51 32.02
N ASP A 179 -22.80 9.74 32.46
CA ASP A 179 -21.90 10.71 31.86
C ASP A 179 -21.46 10.25 30.46
N VAL A 180 -21.21 8.96 30.29
CA VAL A 180 -20.90 8.35 28.99
C VAL A 180 -22.12 8.35 28.07
N ALA A 181 -23.34 8.16 28.60
CA ALA A 181 -24.58 8.16 27.81
C ALA A 181 -25.00 9.58 27.39
N LYS A 182 -24.70 10.62 28.17
CA LYS A 182 -24.93 12.03 27.81
C LYS A 182 -23.92 12.58 26.81
N ALA A 183 -22.83 11.88 26.61
CA ALA A 183 -21.81 12.19 25.60
C ALA A 183 -22.11 11.58 24.21
N LYS A 184 -23.16 10.79 24.09
CA LYS A 184 -23.72 10.24 22.85
C LYS A 184 -24.79 11.17 22.29
#